data_d40e8b01d971f7f95bcc0ad3ab78ccdf
#
_entry.id   d40e8b01d971f7f95bcc0ad3ab78ccdf
#
_cell.length_a   1.000
_cell.length_b   1.000
_cell.length_c   1.000
_cell.angle_alpha   90.00
_cell.angle_beta   90.00
_cell.angle_gamma   90.00
#
_symmetry.space_group_name_H-M   'P 1'
#
loop_
_entity.id
_entity.type
_entity.pdbx_description
1 polymer ?
#
loop_
_entity_poly.entity_id
_entity_poly.type
_entity_poly.pdbx_seq_one_letter_code
_entity_poly.pdbx_strand_id
1 'polypeptide(L)'
;LRLVGSEMCIRDSYLLVALGVSVVLFFPFVRRIIGRSKRVFDALMLIMDAAGLGIFTITGMNTATTLAGCTDPLLLVFVGLLTGTGGGVLRDILAGDMPYILRKHIYASASIAGGILYLLLQQVWQGAGAILTSVVVVIVIRCAAAHFEWNLPRAKTVWKSDE
;
A
#
# COMPACT_ATOMS: atom_id res chain seq x y z
N LEU A 1 -2.51 27.92 -18.08
CA LEU A 1 -3.90 27.92 -17.55
C LEU A 1 -4.72 26.68 -17.94
N ARG A 2 -4.48 26.10 -19.12
CA ARG A 2 -5.23 24.92 -19.62
C ARG A 2 -4.78 23.60 -18.97
N LEU A 3 -3.53 23.48 -18.58
CA LEU A 3 -2.97 22.30 -17.85
C LEU A 3 -3.48 22.19 -16.42
N VAL A 4 -3.65 23.32 -15.72
CA VAL A 4 -4.16 23.34 -14.35
C VAL A 4 -5.62 22.87 -14.28
N GLY A 5 -6.42 23.19 -15.29
CA GLY A 5 -7.82 22.74 -15.35
C GLY A 5 -8.00 21.24 -15.60
N SER A 6 -7.14 20.62 -16.42
CA SER A 6 -7.21 19.17 -16.69
C SER A 6 -6.75 18.32 -15.49
N GLU A 7 -5.72 18.77 -14.79
CA GLU A 7 -5.22 18.09 -13.57
C GLU A 7 -6.23 18.19 -12.42
N MET A 8 -6.93 19.32 -12.27
CA MET A 8 -7.99 19.46 -11.29
C MET A 8 -9.16 18.52 -11.58
N CYS A 9 -9.60 18.42 -12.83
CA CYS A 9 -10.70 17.52 -13.23
C CYS A 9 -10.38 16.04 -12.98
N ILE A 10 -9.14 15.63 -13.18
CA ILE A 10 -8.69 14.25 -12.90
C ILE A 10 -8.74 13.97 -11.39
N ARG A 11 -8.30 14.91 -10.56
CA ARG A 11 -8.35 14.79 -9.08
C ARG A 11 -9.79 14.70 -8.58
N ASP A 12 -10.70 15.52 -9.14
CA ASP A 12 -12.12 15.50 -8.78
C ASP A 12 -12.78 14.17 -9.16
N SER A 13 -12.40 13.57 -10.28
CA SER A 13 -12.91 12.27 -10.71
C SER A 13 -12.51 11.16 -9.72
N TYR A 14 -11.27 11.15 -9.21
CA TYR A 14 -10.84 10.18 -8.19
C TYR A 14 -11.64 10.34 -6.89
N LEU A 15 -11.90 11.58 -6.49
CA LEU A 15 -12.67 11.90 -5.29
C LEU A 15 -14.12 11.44 -5.43
N LEU A 16 -14.74 11.66 -6.59
CA LEU A 16 -16.10 11.20 -6.90
C LEU A 16 -16.17 9.67 -6.91
N VAL A 17 -15.20 8.98 -7.50
CA VAL A 17 -15.12 7.51 -7.49
C VAL A 17 -14.98 6.99 -6.06
N ALA A 18 -14.11 7.59 -5.25
CA ALA A 18 -13.93 7.19 -3.85
C ALA A 18 -15.21 7.39 -3.03
N LEU A 19 -15.88 8.52 -3.20
CA LEU A 19 -17.18 8.80 -2.58
C LEU A 19 -18.25 7.82 -3.05
N GLY A 20 -18.34 7.56 -4.35
CA GLY A 20 -19.30 6.61 -4.93
C GLY A 20 -19.11 5.20 -4.38
N VAL A 21 -17.87 4.71 -4.34
CA VAL A 21 -17.53 3.40 -3.75
C VAL A 21 -17.87 3.38 -2.27
N SER A 22 -17.57 4.44 -1.53
CA SER A 22 -17.90 4.53 -0.09
C SER A 22 -19.40 4.45 0.13
N VAL A 23 -20.21 5.19 -0.65
CA VAL A 23 -21.68 5.14 -0.57
C VAL A 23 -22.21 3.75 -0.88
N VAL A 24 -21.68 3.07 -1.92
CA VAL A 24 -22.08 1.70 -2.28
C VAL A 24 -21.75 0.72 -1.15
N LEU A 25 -20.59 0.84 -0.53
CA LEU A 25 -20.17 -0.02 0.60
C LEU A 25 -21.00 0.24 1.88
N PHE A 26 -21.57 1.45 2.03
CA PHE A 26 -22.47 1.79 3.14
C PHE A 26 -23.86 1.15 2.98
N PHE A 27 -24.22 0.72 1.79
CA PHE A 27 -25.52 0.08 1.55
C PHE A 27 -25.64 -1.21 2.36
N PRO A 28 -26.71 -1.38 3.17
CA PRO A 28 -26.83 -2.52 4.09
C PRO A 28 -26.87 -3.88 3.36
N PHE A 29 -27.27 -3.89 2.09
CA PHE A 29 -27.29 -5.09 1.25
C PHE A 29 -25.86 -5.57 0.93
N VAL A 30 -24.97 -4.66 0.53
CA VAL A 30 -23.55 -4.95 0.23
C VAL A 30 -22.83 -5.39 1.50
N ARG A 31 -23.07 -4.70 2.61
CA ARG A 31 -22.53 -5.02 3.93
C ARG A 31 -23.00 -6.40 4.42
N ARG A 32 -24.24 -6.80 4.11
CA ARG A 32 -24.79 -8.11 4.47
C ARG A 32 -24.15 -9.26 3.66
N ILE A 33 -23.85 -9.00 2.37
CA ILE A 33 -23.17 -9.98 1.49
C ILE A 33 -21.72 -10.17 1.94
N ILE A 34 -21.00 -9.06 2.13
CA ILE A 34 -19.57 -9.06 2.52
C ILE A 34 -19.41 -9.57 3.96
N GLY A 35 -20.31 -9.21 4.88
CA GLY A 35 -20.26 -9.58 6.29
C GLY A 35 -20.67 -11.04 6.59
N ARG A 36 -21.18 -11.78 5.59
CA ARG A 36 -21.63 -13.16 5.77
C ARG A 36 -20.48 -14.16 6.06
N SER A 37 -19.25 -13.82 5.65
CA SER A 37 -18.07 -14.61 5.97
C SER A 37 -16.90 -13.69 6.34
N LYS A 38 -16.50 -13.70 7.60
CA LYS A 38 -15.33 -12.96 8.10
C LYS A 38 -14.08 -13.26 7.26
N ARG A 39 -13.89 -14.52 6.85
CA ARG A 39 -12.73 -14.93 6.04
C ARG A 39 -12.68 -14.21 4.67
N VAL A 40 -13.82 -14.06 4.00
CA VAL A 40 -13.90 -13.36 2.71
C VAL A 40 -13.63 -11.87 2.89
N PHE A 41 -14.16 -11.27 3.94
CA PHE A 41 -13.93 -9.87 4.26
C PHE A 41 -12.44 -9.61 4.56
N ASP A 42 -11.82 -10.42 5.40
CA ASP A 42 -10.41 -10.29 5.77
C ASP A 42 -9.49 -10.50 4.57
N ALA A 43 -9.81 -11.49 3.71
CA ALA A 43 -9.06 -11.73 2.47
C ALA A 43 -9.18 -10.57 1.48
N LEU A 44 -10.39 -10.02 1.30
CA LEU A 44 -10.62 -8.87 0.42
C LEU A 44 -9.86 -7.63 0.91
N MET A 45 -9.94 -7.34 2.21
CA MET A 45 -9.19 -6.25 2.83
C MET A 45 -7.69 -6.41 2.65
N LEU A 46 -7.16 -7.62 2.82
CA LEU A 46 -5.75 -7.92 2.63
C LEU A 46 -5.30 -7.67 1.18
N ILE A 47 -6.09 -8.14 0.20
CA ILE A 47 -5.75 -8.00 -1.23
C ILE A 47 -5.82 -6.52 -1.65
N MET A 48 -6.86 -5.81 -1.24
CA MET A 48 -7.02 -4.39 -1.56
C MET A 48 -5.91 -3.54 -0.93
N ASP A 49 -5.55 -3.84 0.32
CA ASP A 49 -4.43 -3.18 1.02
C ASP A 49 -3.09 -3.49 0.33
N ALA A 50 -2.85 -4.75 -0.05
CA ALA A 50 -1.64 -5.15 -0.75
C ALA A 50 -1.51 -4.51 -2.14
N ALA A 51 -2.62 -4.39 -2.88
CA ALA A 51 -2.67 -3.70 -4.16
C ALA A 51 -2.38 -2.20 -3.99
N GLY A 52 -3.02 -1.57 -3.02
CA GLY A 52 -2.77 -0.16 -2.67
C GLY A 52 -1.32 0.08 -2.30
N LEU A 53 -0.74 -0.78 -1.45
CA LEU A 53 0.66 -0.71 -1.07
C LEU A 53 1.59 -0.73 -2.30
N GLY A 54 1.39 -1.70 -3.20
CA GLY A 54 2.22 -1.82 -4.41
C GLY A 54 2.08 -0.62 -5.35
N ILE A 55 0.85 -0.22 -5.65
CA ILE A 55 0.57 0.91 -6.56
C ILE A 55 1.15 2.21 -6.00
N PHE A 56 0.89 2.52 -4.73
CA PHE A 56 1.37 3.77 -4.13
C PHE A 56 2.89 3.79 -3.92
N THR A 57 3.52 2.65 -3.63
CA THR A 57 4.98 2.56 -3.58
C THR A 57 5.59 2.99 -4.91
N ILE A 58 5.14 2.41 -6.02
CA ILE A 58 5.70 2.69 -7.34
C ILE A 58 5.32 4.09 -7.82
N THR A 59 4.09 4.54 -7.57
CA THR A 59 3.67 5.91 -7.90
C THR A 59 4.48 6.95 -7.12
N GLY A 60 4.75 6.70 -5.83
CA GLY A 60 5.61 7.56 -5.01
C GLY A 60 7.02 7.68 -5.58
N MET A 61 7.62 6.55 -5.98
CA MET A 61 8.93 6.53 -6.63
C MET A 61 8.94 7.31 -7.95
N ASN A 62 7.96 7.08 -8.82
CA ASN A 62 7.83 7.79 -10.09
C ASN A 62 7.63 9.29 -9.89
N THR A 63 6.82 9.69 -8.92
CA THR A 63 6.59 11.09 -8.60
C THR A 63 7.87 11.75 -8.11
N ALA A 64 8.65 11.09 -7.26
CA ALA A 64 9.93 11.59 -6.78
C ALA A 64 10.94 11.76 -7.93
N THR A 65 10.97 10.83 -8.88
CA THR A 65 11.82 10.92 -10.06
C THR A 65 11.39 12.06 -10.99
N THR A 66 10.10 12.18 -11.29
CA THR A 66 9.59 13.12 -12.30
C THR A 66 9.48 14.54 -11.78
N LEU A 67 9.05 14.75 -10.53
CA LEU A 67 8.83 16.09 -9.97
C LEU A 67 10.05 16.64 -9.23
N ALA A 68 10.78 15.79 -8.50
CA ALA A 68 11.95 16.20 -7.72
C ALA A 68 13.29 15.94 -8.43
N GLY A 69 13.26 15.28 -9.60
CA GLY A 69 14.48 14.90 -10.31
C GLY A 69 15.39 13.96 -9.52
N CYS A 70 14.82 13.24 -8.55
CA CYS A 70 15.57 12.35 -7.69
C CYS A 70 16.03 11.12 -8.45
N THR A 71 17.34 10.84 -8.42
CA THR A 71 17.96 9.67 -9.08
C THR A 71 18.59 8.71 -8.07
N ASP A 72 18.63 9.07 -6.79
CA ASP A 72 19.19 8.23 -5.74
C ASP A 72 18.25 7.03 -5.45
N PRO A 73 18.68 5.78 -5.71
CA PRO A 73 17.87 4.60 -5.52
C PRO A 73 17.36 4.43 -4.09
N LEU A 74 18.20 4.76 -3.08
CA LEU A 74 17.82 4.62 -1.68
C LEU A 74 16.69 5.58 -1.33
N LEU A 75 16.81 6.84 -1.76
CA LEU A 75 15.79 7.86 -1.51
C LEU A 75 14.49 7.53 -2.25
N LEU A 76 14.56 7.02 -3.47
CA LEU A 76 13.39 6.59 -4.23
C LEU A 76 12.62 5.47 -3.50
N VAL A 77 13.32 4.43 -3.06
CA VAL A 77 12.69 3.33 -2.31
C VAL A 77 12.10 3.84 -0.99
N PHE A 78 12.77 4.75 -0.30
CA PHE A 78 12.28 5.35 0.94
C PHE A 78 11.00 6.18 0.73
N VAL A 79 10.97 7.03 -0.30
CA VAL A 79 9.77 7.80 -0.66
C VAL A 79 8.63 6.87 -1.07
N GLY A 80 8.92 5.84 -1.87
CA GLY A 80 7.95 4.83 -2.24
C GLY A 80 7.38 4.09 -1.02
N LEU A 81 8.25 3.69 -0.09
CA LEU A 81 7.85 3.06 1.16
C LEU A 81 6.89 3.95 1.97
N LEU A 82 7.26 5.22 2.19
CA LEU A 82 6.42 6.15 2.94
C LEU A 82 5.07 6.39 2.25
N THR A 83 5.07 6.55 0.93
CA THR A 83 3.83 6.77 0.17
C THR A 83 2.94 5.53 0.20
N GLY A 84 3.51 4.35 0.00
CA GLY A 84 2.76 3.09 0.00
C GLY A 84 2.18 2.75 1.37
N THR A 85 2.97 2.91 2.43
CA THR A 85 2.53 2.58 3.79
C THR A 85 1.64 3.66 4.41
N GLY A 86 1.78 4.91 3.99
CA GLY A 86 1.11 6.08 4.58
C GLY A 86 -0.41 5.96 4.55
N GLY A 87 -1.00 5.49 3.45
CA GLY A 87 -2.44 5.28 3.33
C GLY A 87 -2.99 4.26 4.34
N GLY A 88 -2.28 3.14 4.52
CA GLY A 88 -2.63 2.12 5.51
C GLY A 88 -2.56 2.63 6.95
N VAL A 89 -1.51 3.40 7.25
CA VAL A 89 -1.33 4.02 8.59
C VAL A 89 -2.45 5.01 8.88
N LEU A 90 -2.77 5.89 7.93
CA LEU A 90 -3.86 6.85 8.08
C LEU A 90 -5.21 6.16 8.28
N ARG A 91 -5.50 5.13 7.49
CA ARG A 91 -6.73 4.33 7.63
C ARG A 91 -6.84 3.76 9.04
N ASP A 92 -5.80 3.13 9.55
CA ASP A 92 -5.80 2.47 10.86
C ASP A 92 -5.98 3.49 11.99
N ILE A 93 -5.29 4.65 11.92
CA ILE A 93 -5.43 5.73 12.88
C ILE A 93 -6.87 6.28 12.88
N LEU A 94 -7.46 6.50 11.71
CA LEU A 94 -8.84 7.00 11.58
C LEU A 94 -9.87 5.97 12.08
N ALA A 95 -9.55 4.68 11.97
CA ALA A 95 -10.38 3.60 12.51
C ALA A 95 -10.23 3.43 14.04
N GLY A 96 -9.28 4.13 14.67
CA GLY A 96 -8.96 3.97 16.09
C GLY A 96 -8.20 2.68 16.40
N ASP A 97 -7.66 2.03 15.38
CA ASP A 97 -6.89 0.80 15.50
C ASP A 97 -5.38 1.09 15.51
N MET A 98 -4.63 0.20 16.15
CA MET A 98 -3.17 0.28 16.11
C MET A 98 -2.67 -0.03 14.68
N PRO A 99 -1.87 0.89 14.05
CA PRO A 99 -1.41 0.72 12.69
C PRO A 99 -0.79 -0.65 12.40
N TYR A 100 -1.23 -1.27 11.31
CA TYR A 100 -0.81 -2.62 10.93
C TYR A 100 0.70 -2.74 10.72
N ILE A 101 1.35 -1.67 10.25
CA ILE A 101 2.80 -1.59 10.07
C ILE A 101 3.58 -1.81 11.39
N LEU A 102 3.01 -1.38 12.52
CA LEU A 102 3.62 -1.59 13.84
C LEU A 102 3.40 -3.00 14.38
N ARG A 103 2.36 -3.69 13.89
CA ARG A 103 2.06 -5.06 14.29
C ARG A 103 2.80 -6.10 13.45
N LYS A 104 3.01 -5.83 12.16
CA LYS A 104 3.61 -6.79 11.22
C LYS A 104 4.71 -6.12 10.39
N HIS A 105 5.95 -6.38 10.74
CA HIS A 105 7.15 -5.85 10.08
C HIS A 105 7.25 -6.23 8.58
N ILE A 106 6.57 -7.29 8.15
CA ILE A 106 6.55 -7.77 6.76
C ILE A 106 5.80 -6.80 5.83
N TYR A 107 5.01 -5.88 6.39
CA TYR A 107 4.31 -4.85 5.62
C TYR A 107 5.29 -3.91 4.90
N ALA A 108 6.26 -3.37 5.65
CA ALA A 108 7.28 -2.48 5.13
C ALA A 108 8.26 -3.21 4.20
N SER A 109 8.67 -4.45 4.55
CA SER A 109 9.61 -5.22 3.74
C SER A 109 9.05 -5.59 2.37
N ALA A 110 7.74 -5.83 2.25
CA ALA A 110 7.10 -6.08 0.96
C ALA A 110 7.15 -4.85 0.03
N SER A 111 6.93 -3.64 0.57
CA SER A 111 7.06 -2.39 -0.17
C SER A 111 8.50 -2.15 -0.62
N ILE A 112 9.49 -2.37 0.27
CA ILE A 112 10.90 -2.24 -0.07
C ILE A 112 11.30 -3.22 -1.18
N ALA A 113 10.92 -4.49 -1.05
CA ALA A 113 11.20 -5.51 -2.06
C ALA A 113 10.58 -5.17 -3.43
N GLY A 114 9.34 -4.70 -3.43
CA GLY A 114 8.66 -4.24 -4.64
C GLY A 114 9.32 -3.01 -5.26
N GLY A 115 9.76 -2.05 -4.45
CA GLY A 115 10.47 -0.86 -4.90
C GLY A 115 11.84 -1.19 -5.52
N ILE A 116 12.61 -2.06 -4.87
CA ILE A 116 13.90 -2.53 -5.41
C ILE A 116 13.68 -3.28 -6.73
N LEU A 117 12.72 -4.19 -6.77
CA LEU A 117 12.38 -4.93 -7.99
C LEU A 117 12.00 -3.99 -9.13
N TYR A 118 11.21 -2.95 -8.83
CA TYR A 118 10.82 -1.95 -9.81
C TYR A 118 12.03 -1.22 -10.40
N LEU A 119 13.00 -0.80 -9.59
CA LEU A 119 14.23 -0.15 -10.06
C LEU A 119 15.06 -1.08 -10.96
N LEU A 120 15.15 -2.35 -10.61
CA LEU A 120 15.86 -3.35 -11.42
C LEU A 120 15.16 -3.61 -12.76
N LEU A 121 13.83 -3.77 -12.74
CA LEU A 121 13.06 -4.01 -13.95
C LEU A 121 13.06 -2.81 -14.89
N GLN A 122 13.07 -1.59 -14.36
CA GLN A 122 13.08 -0.37 -15.15
C GLN A 122 14.35 -0.23 -16.00
N GLN A 123 15.47 -0.88 -15.61
CA GLN A 123 16.71 -0.91 -16.39
C GLN A 123 16.59 -1.81 -17.63
N VAL A 124 15.77 -2.85 -17.54
CA VAL A 124 15.63 -3.87 -18.61
C VAL A 124 14.35 -3.68 -19.41
N TRP A 125 13.28 -3.32 -18.74
CA TRP A 125 11.93 -3.26 -19.30
C TRP A 125 11.23 -1.96 -18.93
N GLN A 126 11.38 -0.95 -19.77
CA GLN A 126 10.76 0.36 -19.54
C GLN A 126 9.25 0.30 -19.83
N GLY A 127 8.45 0.95 -18.94
CA GLY A 127 7.03 1.15 -19.16
C GLY A 127 6.09 0.41 -18.20
N ALA A 128 4.84 0.25 -18.62
CA ALA A 128 3.77 -0.32 -17.81
C ALA A 128 4.06 -1.75 -17.32
N GLY A 129 4.86 -2.54 -18.07
CA GLY A 129 5.21 -3.90 -17.71
C GLY A 129 5.99 -3.98 -16.39
N ALA A 130 6.99 -3.13 -16.19
CA ALA A 130 7.76 -3.08 -14.94
C ALA A 130 6.88 -2.70 -13.74
N ILE A 131 5.97 -1.75 -13.93
CA ILE A 131 5.01 -1.33 -12.90
C ILE A 131 4.11 -2.49 -12.48
N LEU A 132 3.44 -3.12 -13.46
CA LEU A 132 2.50 -4.20 -13.20
C LEU A 132 3.17 -5.41 -12.54
N THR A 133 4.35 -5.81 -13.03
CA THR A 133 5.09 -6.94 -12.46
C THR A 133 5.48 -6.66 -11.02
N SER A 134 5.96 -5.46 -10.71
CA SER A 134 6.36 -5.08 -9.35
C SER A 134 5.15 -5.03 -8.41
N VAL A 135 4.01 -4.49 -8.84
CA VAL A 135 2.76 -4.50 -8.06
C VAL A 135 2.30 -5.92 -7.76
N VAL A 136 2.30 -6.80 -8.76
CA VAL A 136 1.90 -8.20 -8.60
C VAL A 136 2.81 -8.90 -7.59
N VAL A 137 4.12 -8.67 -7.66
CA VAL A 137 5.08 -9.26 -6.71
C VAL A 137 4.82 -8.77 -5.28
N VAL A 138 4.53 -7.47 -5.08
CA VAL A 138 4.14 -6.95 -3.75
C VAL A 138 2.89 -7.66 -3.24
N ILE A 139 1.86 -7.83 -4.07
CA ILE A 139 0.63 -8.53 -3.71
C ILE A 139 0.93 -9.98 -3.31
N VAL A 140 1.74 -10.69 -4.10
CA VAL A 140 2.11 -12.08 -3.83
C VAL A 140 2.87 -12.20 -2.50
N ILE A 141 3.87 -11.35 -2.26
CA ILE A 141 4.62 -11.34 -1.01
C ILE A 141 3.69 -11.10 0.18
N ARG A 142 2.75 -10.16 0.05
CA ARG A 142 1.79 -9.81 1.11
C ARG A 142 0.83 -10.96 1.39
N CYS A 143 0.28 -11.59 0.34
CA CYS A 143 -0.62 -12.74 0.49
C CYS A 143 0.12 -13.95 1.07
N ALA A 144 1.35 -14.23 0.62
CA ALA A 144 2.18 -15.28 1.17
C ALA A 144 2.51 -15.03 2.65
N ALA A 145 2.93 -13.81 3.00
CA ALA A 145 3.24 -13.44 4.38
C ALA A 145 2.03 -13.54 5.31
N ALA A 146 0.83 -13.24 4.80
CA ALA A 146 -0.40 -13.41 5.57
C ALA A 146 -0.81 -14.89 5.70
N HIS A 147 -0.61 -15.70 4.66
CA HIS A 147 -0.95 -17.12 4.66
C HIS A 147 -0.02 -17.95 5.57
N PHE A 148 1.29 -17.65 5.52
CA PHE A 148 2.30 -18.36 6.33
C PHE A 148 2.48 -17.75 7.73
N GLU A 149 1.69 -16.76 8.11
CA GLU A 149 1.80 -16.05 9.39
C GLU A 149 3.26 -15.66 9.74
N TRP A 150 4.03 -15.25 8.73
CA TRP A 150 5.42 -14.85 8.94
C TRP A 150 5.48 -13.67 9.89
N ASN A 151 5.95 -13.95 11.10
CA ASN A 151 6.24 -12.92 12.10
C ASN A 151 7.75 -12.89 12.29
N LEU A 152 8.37 -11.73 12.10
CA LEU A 152 9.74 -11.51 12.51
C LEU A 152 9.86 -11.73 14.03
N PRO A 153 10.96 -12.34 14.51
CA PRO A 153 11.16 -12.58 15.93
C PRO A 153 11.05 -11.25 16.70
N ARG A 154 10.12 -11.20 17.65
CA ARG A 154 10.00 -10.05 18.55
C ARG A 154 11.17 -10.07 19.51
N ALA A 155 11.92 -8.99 19.59
CA ALA A 155 12.84 -8.77 20.71
C ALA A 155 11.99 -8.79 21.99
N LYS A 156 12.22 -9.78 22.84
CA LYS A 156 11.62 -9.80 24.18
C LYS A 156 12.27 -8.66 24.96
N THR A 157 11.61 -7.51 25.04
CA THR A 157 11.96 -6.48 26.01
C THR A 157 11.61 -7.03 27.38
N VAL A 158 12.61 -7.59 28.05
CA VAL A 158 12.53 -7.92 29.46
C VAL A 158 12.67 -6.59 30.23
N TRP A 159 11.57 -5.87 30.36
CA TRP A 159 11.47 -4.87 31.42
C TRP A 159 11.24 -5.67 32.71
N LYS A 160 12.30 -5.92 33.43
CA LYS A 160 12.25 -6.33 34.82
C LYS A 160 11.81 -5.07 35.59
N SER A 161 10.57 -5.03 36.02
CA SER A 161 10.15 -4.11 37.08
C SER A 161 10.77 -4.66 38.35
N ASP A 162 11.90 -4.08 38.76
CA ASP A 162 12.40 -4.20 40.11
C ASP A 162 11.57 -3.29 40.99
N GLU A 163 10.60 -3.83 41.71
CA GLU A 163 10.07 -3.36 42.97
C GLU A 163 10.35 -4.41 44.07
#